data_2226c41cbd726ddd19239f3045ec89ae
#
_entry.id   2226c41cbd726ddd19239f3045ec89ae
#
_cell.length_a   1.000
_cell.length_b   1.000
_cell.length_c   1.000
_cell.angle_alpha   90.00
_cell.angle_beta   90.00
_cell.angle_gamma   90.00
#
_symmetry.space_group_name_H-M   'P 1'
#
loop_
_entity.id
_entity.type
_entity.pdbx_description
1 polymer ?
#
loop_
_entity_poly.entity_id
_entity_poly.type
_entity_poly.pdbx_seq_one_letter_code
_entity_poly.pdbx_strand_id
1 'polypeptide(L)'
;MSPDKEPITRDNLNEYLKDLAKEFRKLNGTKTPAEIILIGGAAVLANYGFRDLTYDVDAIIVASSAMKDAINHVGDKHGLPHGWLNADFKRTASYSDRLIEVSVYYRTFSNIVTIRTVAAEYLLAMKFMSGRQYKNDLSDIVGILWEHRKSGKPISRESVEKAIESLYGKDAEIPVTSMQLLGAVFSSGDYETLYRTTRESELESKELLLEFERNYPSTLKGENINSIIQSGQLKRREGQKDSMLAKLEEKKRIVEKTKQSPDALVGHDKDGRKPR
;
A
#
# COMPACT_ATOMS: atom_id res chain seq x y z
N MET A 1 -0.85 -4.64 -15.60
CA MET A 1 -1.45 -3.32 -15.29
C MET A 1 -1.38 -2.48 -16.54
N SER A 2 -2.53 -2.02 -17.06
CA SER A 2 -2.56 -1.11 -18.23
C SER A 2 -1.88 0.21 -17.86
N PRO A 3 -0.98 0.75 -18.70
CA PRO A 3 -0.21 1.96 -18.40
C PRO A 3 -1.02 3.25 -18.34
N ASP A 4 -2.31 3.24 -18.66
CA ASP A 4 -3.13 4.44 -18.87
C ASP A 4 -4.20 4.71 -17.81
N LYS A 5 -4.13 4.09 -16.62
CA LYS A 5 -5.11 4.40 -15.57
C LYS A 5 -4.67 5.66 -14.80
N GLU A 6 -5.45 6.74 -14.94
CA GLU A 6 -5.27 7.91 -14.08
C GLU A 6 -5.48 7.54 -12.61
N PRO A 7 -4.58 8.00 -11.72
CA PRO A 7 -4.70 7.73 -10.30
C PRO A 7 -5.87 8.53 -9.69
N ILE A 8 -6.59 7.88 -8.79
CA ILE A 8 -7.61 8.53 -7.98
C ILE A 8 -6.93 9.10 -6.72
N THR A 9 -6.94 10.42 -6.60
CA THR A 9 -6.45 11.18 -5.45
C THR A 9 -7.62 11.53 -4.51
N ARG A 10 -7.34 12.08 -3.34
CA ARG A 10 -8.40 12.51 -2.42
C ARG A 10 -9.31 13.60 -3.04
N ASP A 11 -8.73 14.53 -3.78
CA ASP A 11 -9.48 15.65 -4.35
C ASP A 11 -10.41 15.18 -5.46
N ASN A 12 -9.90 14.41 -6.42
CA ASN A 12 -10.73 13.91 -7.51
C ASN A 12 -11.71 12.82 -7.06
N LEU A 13 -11.41 12.02 -6.03
CA LEU A 13 -12.37 11.08 -5.43
C LEU A 13 -13.63 11.80 -4.95
N ASN A 14 -13.46 12.90 -4.21
CA ASN A 14 -14.60 13.70 -3.73
C ASN A 14 -15.40 14.33 -4.88
N GLU A 15 -14.72 14.75 -5.95
CA GLU A 15 -15.37 15.26 -7.16
C GLU A 15 -16.19 14.15 -7.84
N TYR A 16 -15.60 12.97 -8.05
CA TYR A 16 -16.30 11.83 -8.67
C TYR A 16 -17.49 11.37 -7.86
N LEU A 17 -17.38 11.27 -6.54
CA LEU A 17 -18.49 10.92 -5.66
C LEU A 17 -19.61 11.98 -5.67
N LYS A 18 -19.26 13.26 -5.76
CA LYS A 18 -20.22 14.36 -5.91
C LYS A 18 -20.97 14.28 -7.24
N ASP A 19 -20.26 14.02 -8.31
CA ASP A 19 -20.88 13.90 -9.64
C ASP A 19 -21.70 12.62 -9.75
N LEU A 20 -21.24 11.51 -9.15
CA LEU A 20 -22.01 10.28 -9.02
C LEU A 20 -23.35 10.52 -8.34
N ALA A 21 -23.34 11.25 -7.23
CA ALA A 21 -24.57 11.55 -6.50
C ALA A 21 -25.53 12.46 -7.29
N LYS A 22 -25.01 13.41 -8.09
CA LYS A 22 -25.84 14.22 -8.98
C LYS A 22 -26.47 13.38 -10.09
N GLU A 23 -25.66 12.51 -10.72
CA GLU A 23 -26.14 11.67 -11.81
C GLU A 23 -27.13 10.63 -11.29
N PHE A 24 -26.84 9.98 -10.15
CA PHE A 24 -27.79 9.08 -9.50
C PHE A 24 -29.11 9.77 -9.18
N ARG A 25 -29.06 10.98 -8.61
CA ARG A 25 -30.28 11.76 -8.32
C ARG A 25 -31.10 12.06 -9.57
N LYS A 26 -30.43 12.36 -10.68
CA LYS A 26 -31.06 12.63 -11.97
C LYS A 26 -31.78 11.39 -12.53
N LEU A 27 -31.14 10.21 -12.44
CA LEU A 27 -31.68 8.96 -12.95
C LEU A 27 -32.74 8.32 -12.03
N ASN A 28 -32.54 8.44 -10.70
CA ASN A 28 -33.36 7.76 -9.69
C ASN A 28 -34.41 8.65 -9.02
N GLY A 29 -34.33 9.96 -9.22
CA GLY A 29 -35.11 10.94 -8.45
C GLY A 29 -34.61 11.09 -7.02
N THR A 30 -35.49 11.58 -6.13
CA THR A 30 -35.13 11.93 -4.73
C THR A 30 -35.70 10.96 -3.68
N LYS A 31 -36.54 10.01 -4.10
CA LYS A 31 -37.32 9.16 -3.17
C LYS A 31 -36.53 8.00 -2.57
N THR A 32 -35.55 7.47 -3.30
CA THR A 32 -34.79 6.29 -2.86
C THR A 32 -33.33 6.70 -2.66
N PRO A 33 -32.90 6.90 -1.41
CA PRO A 33 -31.49 7.21 -1.14
C PRO A 33 -30.59 6.00 -1.43
N ALA A 34 -29.32 6.28 -1.61
CA ALA A 34 -28.28 5.27 -1.76
C ALA A 34 -27.22 5.40 -0.67
N GLU A 35 -26.61 4.28 -0.33
CA GLU A 35 -25.47 4.22 0.57
C GLU A 35 -24.30 3.51 -0.12
N ILE A 36 -23.12 4.11 -0.01
CA ILE A 36 -21.86 3.57 -0.55
C ILE A 36 -20.85 3.53 0.59
N ILE A 37 -20.35 2.34 0.89
CA ILE A 37 -19.36 2.14 1.95
C ILE A 37 -18.03 1.89 1.27
N LEU A 38 -17.13 2.89 1.32
CA LEU A 38 -15.77 2.76 0.80
C LEU A 38 -14.98 1.80 1.67
N ILE A 39 -14.17 0.97 1.02
CA ILE A 39 -13.32 -0.01 1.66
C ILE A 39 -11.90 0.03 1.08
N GLY A 40 -11.01 -0.78 1.62
CA GLY A 40 -9.67 -0.95 1.08
C GLY A 40 -8.90 0.36 0.91
N GLY A 41 -8.30 0.53 -0.26
CA GLY A 41 -7.49 1.70 -0.60
C GLY A 41 -8.26 3.01 -0.61
N ALA A 42 -9.51 2.98 -1.07
CA ALA A 42 -10.38 4.16 -1.13
C ALA A 42 -10.76 4.67 0.25
N ALA A 43 -11.04 3.77 1.22
CA ALA A 43 -11.30 4.15 2.60
C ALA A 43 -10.07 4.77 3.27
N VAL A 44 -8.86 4.22 3.02
CA VAL A 44 -7.60 4.80 3.50
C VAL A 44 -7.39 6.18 2.90
N LEU A 45 -7.55 6.32 1.58
CA LEU A 45 -7.40 7.59 0.88
C LEU A 45 -8.37 8.68 1.40
N ALA A 46 -9.62 8.30 1.68
CA ALA A 46 -10.64 9.23 2.19
C ALA A 46 -10.32 9.73 3.61
N ASN A 47 -9.82 8.85 4.49
CA ASN A 47 -9.69 9.13 5.92
C ASN A 47 -8.29 9.60 6.35
N TYR A 48 -7.20 9.24 5.63
CA TYR A 48 -5.83 9.42 6.10
C TYR A 48 -4.95 10.18 5.11
N GLY A 49 -4.07 11.05 5.64
CA GLY A 49 -3.20 11.93 4.87
C GLY A 49 -1.94 11.28 4.28
N PHE A 50 -1.59 10.09 4.74
CA PHE A 50 -0.36 9.41 4.31
C PHE A 50 -0.49 8.68 2.96
N ARG A 51 -1.72 8.49 2.47
CA ARG A 51 -1.98 7.86 1.18
C ARG A 51 -2.36 8.91 0.15
N ASP A 52 -1.63 8.95 -0.97
CA ASP A 52 -1.80 9.96 -2.01
C ASP A 52 -2.80 9.55 -3.08
N LEU A 53 -2.87 8.24 -3.39
CA LEU A 53 -3.65 7.74 -4.52
C LEU A 53 -4.13 6.28 -4.37
N THR A 54 -5.16 5.94 -5.15
CA THR A 54 -5.59 4.58 -5.47
C THR A 54 -5.92 4.48 -6.96
N TYR A 55 -6.03 3.26 -7.51
CA TYR A 55 -6.39 3.04 -8.92
C TYR A 55 -7.80 2.47 -9.10
N ASP A 56 -8.46 2.14 -8.02
CA ASP A 56 -9.82 1.59 -7.96
C ASP A 56 -10.50 2.04 -6.68
N VAL A 57 -11.83 2.07 -6.71
CA VAL A 57 -12.68 2.37 -5.56
C VAL A 57 -13.52 1.14 -5.28
N ASP A 58 -12.99 0.30 -4.38
CA ASP A 58 -13.76 -0.82 -3.86
C ASP A 58 -14.83 -0.32 -2.88
N ALA A 59 -16.07 -0.77 -3.02
CA ALA A 59 -17.17 -0.35 -2.17
C ALA A 59 -18.26 -1.42 -2.00
N ILE A 60 -19.00 -1.34 -0.89
CA ILE A 60 -20.31 -1.96 -0.77
C ILE A 60 -21.34 -0.93 -1.22
N ILE A 61 -22.16 -1.28 -2.20
CA ILE A 61 -23.14 -0.37 -2.79
C ILE A 61 -24.54 -0.89 -2.43
N VAL A 62 -25.28 -0.08 -1.70
CA VAL A 62 -26.69 -0.32 -1.35
C VAL A 62 -27.51 0.76 -2.06
N ALA A 63 -28.02 0.44 -3.25
CA ALA A 63 -28.70 1.38 -4.12
C ALA A 63 -29.65 0.67 -5.09
N SER A 64 -30.53 1.44 -5.76
CA SER A 64 -31.29 0.96 -6.90
C SER A 64 -30.40 0.67 -8.11
N SER A 65 -30.93 0.00 -9.13
CA SER A 65 -30.23 -0.34 -10.37
C SER A 65 -29.69 0.88 -11.12
N ALA A 66 -30.31 2.05 -10.95
CA ALA A 66 -29.85 3.32 -11.54
C ALA A 66 -28.43 3.71 -11.14
N MET A 67 -27.90 3.16 -10.01
CA MET A 67 -26.54 3.42 -9.59
C MET A 67 -25.51 2.91 -10.58
N LYS A 68 -25.75 1.78 -11.23
CA LYS A 68 -24.86 1.23 -12.25
C LYS A 68 -24.68 2.18 -13.43
N ASP A 69 -25.80 2.73 -13.90
CA ASP A 69 -25.77 3.69 -15.01
C ASP A 69 -25.10 5.01 -14.58
N ALA A 70 -25.36 5.48 -13.36
CA ALA A 70 -24.68 6.64 -12.81
C ALA A 70 -23.16 6.45 -12.72
N ILE A 71 -22.69 5.28 -12.29
CA ILE A 71 -21.26 4.95 -12.25
C ILE A 71 -20.64 5.00 -13.64
N ASN A 72 -21.31 4.41 -14.64
CA ASN A 72 -20.83 4.42 -16.02
C ASN A 72 -20.79 5.85 -16.59
N HIS A 73 -21.85 6.65 -16.43
CA HIS A 73 -21.88 8.04 -16.91
C HIS A 73 -20.76 8.90 -16.30
N VAL A 74 -20.48 8.71 -15.01
CA VAL A 74 -19.35 9.41 -14.36
C VAL A 74 -18.02 8.92 -14.89
N GLY A 75 -17.89 7.60 -15.08
CA GLY A 75 -16.72 7.01 -15.73
C GLY A 75 -16.43 7.63 -17.10
N ASP A 76 -17.43 7.67 -17.96
CA ASP A 76 -17.33 8.26 -19.29
C ASP A 76 -16.99 9.76 -19.25
N LYS A 77 -17.63 10.50 -18.34
CA LYS A 77 -17.41 11.94 -18.16
C LYS A 77 -15.97 12.28 -17.78
N HIS A 78 -15.37 11.48 -16.91
CA HIS A 78 -14.04 11.74 -16.33
C HIS A 78 -12.95 10.85 -16.93
N GLY A 79 -13.25 10.07 -17.98
CA GLY A 79 -12.27 9.17 -18.59
C GLY A 79 -11.80 8.04 -17.66
N LEU A 80 -12.63 7.65 -16.69
CA LEU A 80 -12.28 6.60 -15.74
C LEU A 80 -12.53 5.21 -16.36
N PRO A 81 -11.78 4.19 -15.96
CA PRO A 81 -11.98 2.84 -16.46
C PRO A 81 -13.35 2.30 -16.05
N HIS A 82 -13.91 1.40 -16.88
CA HIS A 82 -15.11 0.65 -16.48
C HIS A 82 -14.88 -0.03 -15.13
N GLY A 83 -15.87 0.09 -14.23
CA GLY A 83 -15.76 -0.44 -12.87
C GLY A 83 -14.80 0.33 -11.98
N TRP A 84 -14.52 1.62 -12.27
CA TRP A 84 -13.73 2.49 -11.39
C TRP A 84 -14.24 2.51 -9.94
N LEU A 85 -15.54 2.41 -9.76
CA LEU A 85 -16.24 2.12 -8.51
C LEU A 85 -16.93 0.76 -8.66
N ASN A 86 -16.53 -0.22 -7.84
CA ASN A 86 -16.96 -1.61 -7.97
C ASN A 86 -17.15 -2.31 -6.64
N ALA A 87 -17.73 -3.50 -6.68
CA ALA A 87 -17.94 -4.38 -5.53
C ALA A 87 -17.17 -5.71 -5.66
N ASP A 88 -16.12 -5.76 -6.45
CA ASP A 88 -15.38 -7.00 -6.76
C ASP A 88 -14.68 -7.61 -5.55
N PHE A 89 -14.36 -6.79 -4.56
CA PHE A 89 -13.75 -7.25 -3.33
C PHE A 89 -14.61 -8.27 -2.55
N LYS A 90 -15.93 -8.33 -2.81
CA LYS A 90 -16.83 -9.34 -2.22
C LYS A 90 -16.37 -10.78 -2.49
N ARG A 91 -15.51 -10.98 -3.49
CA ARG A 91 -14.94 -12.28 -3.85
C ARG A 91 -13.63 -12.58 -3.16
N THR A 92 -13.14 -11.69 -2.31
CA THR A 92 -11.84 -11.84 -1.62
C THR A 92 -12.00 -12.41 -0.22
N ALA A 93 -10.95 -13.01 0.33
CA ALA A 93 -10.92 -13.53 1.70
C ALA A 93 -11.10 -12.44 2.77
N SER A 94 -10.85 -11.18 2.44
CA SER A 94 -11.05 -10.03 3.35
C SER A 94 -12.48 -9.49 3.36
N TYR A 95 -13.42 -10.08 2.61
CA TYR A 95 -14.82 -9.71 2.66
C TYR A 95 -15.52 -10.31 3.89
N SER A 96 -16.42 -9.53 4.49
CA SER A 96 -17.39 -9.97 5.50
C SER A 96 -18.68 -9.17 5.34
N ASP A 97 -19.83 -9.81 5.45
CA ASP A 97 -21.14 -9.14 5.41
C ASP A 97 -21.31 -8.13 6.55
N ARG A 98 -20.58 -8.31 7.66
CA ARG A 98 -20.60 -7.41 8.82
C ARG A 98 -19.98 -6.03 8.57
N LEU A 99 -19.27 -5.84 7.45
CA LEU A 99 -18.65 -4.56 7.11
C LEU A 99 -19.64 -3.40 7.00
N ILE A 100 -20.91 -3.68 6.69
CA ILE A 100 -21.96 -2.67 6.64
C ILE A 100 -22.21 -2.11 8.05
N GLU A 101 -22.32 -2.98 9.05
CA GLU A 101 -22.64 -2.63 10.44
C GLU A 101 -21.53 -1.81 11.11
N VAL A 102 -20.28 -2.10 10.75
CA VAL A 102 -19.08 -1.47 11.33
C VAL A 102 -18.56 -0.28 10.51
N SER A 103 -19.39 0.26 9.63
CA SER A 103 -19.06 1.44 8.85
C SER A 103 -19.45 2.72 9.57
N VAL A 104 -18.71 3.79 9.33
CA VAL A 104 -18.92 5.13 9.91
C VAL A 104 -19.23 6.15 8.82
N TYR A 105 -20.01 7.16 9.17
CA TYR A 105 -20.38 8.23 8.26
C TYR A 105 -19.15 9.02 7.80
N TYR A 106 -19.06 9.25 6.49
CA TYR A 106 -18.05 10.11 5.88
C TYR A 106 -18.68 11.41 5.38
N ARG A 107 -19.61 11.33 4.41
CA ARG A 107 -20.24 12.50 3.80
C ARG A 107 -21.49 12.12 3.03
N THR A 108 -22.47 13.05 2.94
CA THR A 108 -23.62 12.91 2.04
C THR A 108 -23.52 13.91 0.89
N PHE A 109 -23.71 13.43 -0.33
CA PHE A 109 -23.70 14.23 -1.56
C PHE A 109 -25.11 14.31 -2.15
N SER A 110 -25.45 15.50 -2.69
CA SER A 110 -26.73 15.81 -3.37
C SER A 110 -27.98 15.43 -2.53
N ASN A 111 -27.84 15.32 -1.20
CA ASN A 111 -28.87 14.89 -0.25
C ASN A 111 -29.54 13.54 -0.60
N ILE A 112 -28.81 12.64 -1.27
CA ILE A 112 -29.38 11.35 -1.70
C ILE A 112 -28.35 10.21 -1.62
N VAL A 113 -27.04 10.45 -1.79
CA VAL A 113 -26.00 9.42 -1.67
C VAL A 113 -25.20 9.66 -0.41
N THR A 114 -25.32 8.76 0.54
CA THR A 114 -24.52 8.75 1.75
C THR A 114 -23.28 7.89 1.54
N ILE A 115 -22.12 8.49 1.71
CA ILE A 115 -20.83 7.80 1.70
C ILE A 115 -20.45 7.49 3.14
N ARG A 116 -20.02 6.26 3.35
CA ARG A 116 -19.46 5.76 4.61
C ARG A 116 -18.10 5.16 4.36
N THR A 117 -17.32 4.95 5.40
CA THR A 117 -16.05 4.21 5.35
C THR A 117 -16.07 3.16 6.46
N VAL A 118 -15.34 2.08 6.30
CA VAL A 118 -15.18 1.10 7.39
C VAL A 118 -14.42 1.74 8.54
N ALA A 119 -14.85 1.48 9.79
CA ALA A 119 -14.14 1.99 10.98
C ALA A 119 -12.71 1.46 11.05
N ALA A 120 -11.81 2.23 11.65
CA ALA A 120 -10.37 2.03 11.57
C ALA A 120 -9.91 0.62 11.99
N GLU A 121 -10.41 0.09 13.10
CA GLU A 121 -10.05 -1.22 13.64
C GLU A 121 -10.44 -2.34 12.66
N TYR A 122 -11.60 -2.20 12.02
CA TYR A 122 -12.11 -3.17 11.04
C TYR A 122 -11.42 -3.02 9.68
N LEU A 123 -11.02 -1.80 9.31
CA LEU A 123 -10.18 -1.58 8.12
C LEU A 123 -8.80 -2.22 8.30
N LEU A 124 -8.22 -2.12 9.51
CA LEU A 124 -7.00 -2.84 9.88
C LEU A 124 -7.21 -4.36 9.81
N ALA A 125 -8.30 -4.89 10.37
CA ALA A 125 -8.63 -6.31 10.31
C ALA A 125 -8.69 -6.83 8.86
N MET A 126 -9.35 -6.09 7.96
CA MET A 126 -9.38 -6.41 6.52
C MET A 126 -7.99 -6.43 5.89
N LYS A 127 -7.14 -5.46 6.24
CA LYS A 127 -5.78 -5.37 5.72
C LYS A 127 -4.89 -6.51 6.23
N PHE A 128 -5.00 -6.87 7.51
CA PHE A 128 -4.31 -8.03 8.07
C PHE A 128 -4.76 -9.33 7.40
N MET A 129 -6.07 -9.50 7.17
CA MET A 129 -6.59 -10.69 6.48
C MET A 129 -6.12 -10.76 5.02
N SER A 130 -6.00 -9.63 4.33
CA SER A 130 -5.49 -9.57 2.96
C SER A 130 -3.99 -9.83 2.87
N GLY A 131 -3.18 -9.13 3.66
CA GLY A 131 -1.73 -9.30 3.85
C GLY A 131 -0.86 -9.31 2.58
N ARG A 132 -1.29 -8.65 1.51
CA ARG A 132 -0.61 -8.67 0.22
C ARG A 132 0.67 -7.82 0.25
N GLN A 133 1.82 -8.46 0.05
CA GLN A 133 3.14 -7.83 0.12
C GLN A 133 3.50 -6.95 -1.10
N TYR A 134 2.70 -6.99 -2.16
CA TYR A 134 2.91 -6.26 -3.42
C TYR A 134 1.89 -5.15 -3.67
N LYS A 135 1.00 -4.94 -2.71
CA LYS A 135 0.07 -3.80 -2.65
C LYS A 135 0.43 -2.97 -1.41
N ASN A 136 -0.40 -2.00 -1.06
CA ASN A 136 -0.11 -1.14 0.09
C ASN A 136 -0.80 -1.66 1.38
N ASP A 137 -1.07 -2.97 1.50
CA ASP A 137 -1.84 -3.48 2.64
C ASP A 137 -1.05 -3.36 3.95
N LEU A 138 0.23 -3.70 3.92
CA LEU A 138 1.08 -3.67 5.11
C LEU A 138 1.46 -2.24 5.50
N SER A 139 1.83 -1.39 4.54
CA SER A 139 2.11 0.02 4.82
C SER A 139 0.86 0.80 5.24
N ASP A 140 -0.32 0.49 4.69
CA ASP A 140 -1.59 1.07 5.15
C ASP A 140 -1.86 0.73 6.62
N ILE A 141 -1.57 -0.50 7.07
CA ILE A 141 -1.69 -0.89 8.49
C ILE A 141 -0.85 0.02 9.37
N VAL A 142 0.44 0.15 9.06
CA VAL A 142 1.37 0.98 9.84
C VAL A 142 0.94 2.45 9.81
N GLY A 143 0.56 2.96 8.64
CA GLY A 143 0.11 4.34 8.45
C GLY A 143 -1.14 4.69 9.26
N ILE A 144 -2.15 3.81 9.27
CA ILE A 144 -3.38 3.99 10.07
C ILE A 144 -3.04 4.05 11.56
N LEU A 145 -2.27 3.09 12.06
CA LEU A 145 -1.87 3.05 13.48
C LEU A 145 -1.04 4.28 13.88
N TRP A 146 -0.14 4.72 12.99
CA TRP A 146 0.67 5.91 13.19
C TRP A 146 -0.18 7.18 13.29
N GLU A 147 -1.14 7.39 12.35
CA GLU A 147 -2.04 8.55 12.39
C GLU A 147 -2.92 8.56 13.66
N HIS A 148 -3.45 7.41 14.06
CA HIS A 148 -4.23 7.30 15.29
C HIS A 148 -3.38 7.60 16.53
N ARG A 149 -2.12 7.17 16.56
CA ARG A 149 -1.20 7.52 17.65
C ARG A 149 -0.90 9.02 17.68
N LYS A 150 -0.62 9.64 16.53
CA LYS A 150 -0.38 11.10 16.42
C LYS A 150 -1.57 11.93 16.86
N SER A 151 -2.79 11.45 16.58
CA SER A 151 -4.03 12.13 16.99
C SER A 151 -4.41 11.93 18.46
N GLY A 152 -3.61 11.22 19.26
CA GLY A 152 -3.88 10.93 20.66
C GLY A 152 -4.99 9.89 20.89
N LYS A 153 -5.38 9.13 19.86
CA LYS A 153 -6.40 8.07 19.91
C LYS A 153 -5.80 6.75 19.40
N PRO A 154 -4.77 6.19 20.07
CA PRO A 154 -4.11 5.00 19.60
C PRO A 154 -5.06 3.81 19.55
N ILE A 155 -5.00 3.04 18.49
CA ILE A 155 -5.72 1.77 18.37
C ILE A 155 -4.88 0.71 19.08
N SER A 156 -5.50 -0.04 19.98
CA SER A 156 -4.81 -1.11 20.71
C SER A 156 -4.75 -2.41 19.89
N ARG A 157 -3.78 -3.24 20.19
CA ARG A 157 -3.69 -4.60 19.63
C ARG A 157 -4.96 -5.39 19.89
N GLU A 158 -5.48 -5.33 21.10
CA GLU A 158 -6.70 -6.03 21.51
C GLU A 158 -7.93 -5.60 20.67
N SER A 159 -8.07 -4.29 20.36
CA SER A 159 -9.19 -3.84 19.51
C SER A 159 -9.08 -4.35 18.07
N VAL A 160 -7.87 -4.48 17.54
CA VAL A 160 -7.65 -5.08 16.21
C VAL A 160 -7.96 -6.58 16.22
N GLU A 161 -7.49 -7.31 17.23
CA GLU A 161 -7.76 -8.74 17.38
C GLU A 161 -9.27 -9.02 17.54
N LYS A 162 -9.99 -8.21 18.31
CA LYS A 162 -11.44 -8.26 18.42
C LYS A 162 -12.16 -7.95 17.09
N ALA A 163 -11.63 -6.99 16.32
CA ALA A 163 -12.19 -6.68 15.00
C ALA A 163 -11.99 -7.85 14.02
N ILE A 164 -10.83 -8.52 14.05
CA ILE A 164 -10.57 -9.71 13.25
C ILE A 164 -11.53 -10.83 13.63
N GLU A 165 -11.64 -11.13 14.92
CA GLU A 165 -12.59 -12.16 15.43
C GLU A 165 -14.03 -11.81 15.04
N SER A 166 -14.42 -10.55 15.16
CA SER A 166 -15.76 -10.08 14.81
C SER A 166 -16.10 -10.29 13.33
N LEU A 167 -15.15 -10.00 12.42
CA LEU A 167 -15.40 -10.11 10.98
C LEU A 167 -15.26 -11.53 10.46
N TYR A 168 -14.31 -12.31 10.98
CA TYR A 168 -13.87 -13.56 10.37
C TYR A 168 -13.99 -14.79 11.28
N GLY A 169 -14.37 -14.59 12.55
CA GLY A 169 -14.47 -15.67 13.54
C GLY A 169 -13.15 -15.93 14.28
N LYS A 170 -13.24 -16.79 15.32
CA LYS A 170 -12.10 -17.13 16.20
C LYS A 170 -11.02 -17.94 15.51
N ASP A 171 -11.41 -18.73 14.51
CA ASP A 171 -10.53 -19.64 13.78
C ASP A 171 -10.00 -19.01 12.49
N ALA A 172 -10.02 -17.66 12.38
CA ALA A 172 -9.56 -16.95 11.20
C ALA A 172 -8.06 -17.17 10.97
N GLU A 173 -7.71 -17.71 9.82
CA GLU A 173 -6.31 -17.90 9.40
C GLU A 173 -5.72 -16.59 8.84
N ILE A 174 -4.97 -15.89 9.68
CA ILE A 174 -4.26 -14.66 9.27
C ILE A 174 -2.95 -15.04 8.58
N PRO A 175 -2.60 -14.44 7.42
CA PRO A 175 -1.33 -14.68 6.75
C PRO A 175 -0.14 -14.47 7.69
N VAL A 176 0.88 -15.33 7.60
CA VAL A 176 2.07 -15.31 8.47
C VAL A 176 2.77 -13.95 8.45
N THR A 177 2.88 -13.33 7.27
CA THR A 177 3.45 -11.98 7.12
C THR A 177 2.67 -10.91 7.89
N SER A 178 1.35 -11.02 7.89
CA SER A 178 0.47 -10.12 8.65
C SER A 178 0.62 -10.35 10.16
N MET A 179 0.76 -11.59 10.61
CA MET A 179 1.00 -11.91 12.02
C MET A 179 2.35 -11.37 12.51
N GLN A 180 3.41 -11.51 11.69
CA GLN A 180 4.73 -10.94 11.99
C GLN A 180 4.66 -9.40 12.08
N LEU A 181 3.96 -8.75 11.14
CA LEU A 181 3.77 -7.31 11.17
C LEU A 181 2.95 -6.87 12.39
N LEU A 182 1.90 -7.60 12.76
CA LEU A 182 1.10 -7.31 13.95
C LEU A 182 2.00 -7.27 15.21
N GLY A 183 2.87 -8.27 15.37
CA GLY A 183 3.86 -8.30 16.46
C GLY A 183 4.81 -7.09 16.40
N ALA A 184 5.40 -6.82 15.24
CA ALA A 184 6.39 -5.75 15.06
C ALA A 184 5.78 -4.36 15.31
N VAL A 185 4.59 -4.08 14.79
CA VAL A 185 3.90 -2.78 14.89
C VAL A 185 3.60 -2.42 16.35
N PHE A 186 3.06 -3.35 17.12
CA PHE A 186 2.71 -3.09 18.52
C PHE A 186 3.90 -3.15 19.49
N SER A 187 5.03 -3.76 19.07
CA SER A 187 6.28 -3.74 19.83
C SER A 187 7.17 -2.54 19.48
N SER A 188 6.98 -1.93 18.31
CA SER A 188 7.79 -0.82 17.83
C SER A 188 7.35 0.50 18.47
N GLY A 189 8.33 1.33 18.86
CA GLY A 189 8.08 2.73 19.18
C GLY A 189 8.19 3.66 17.95
N ASP A 190 8.82 3.20 16.87
CA ASP A 190 9.18 3.96 15.68
C ASP A 190 8.30 3.58 14.47
N TYR A 191 7.12 4.18 14.43
CA TYR A 191 6.16 3.97 13.34
C TYR A 191 6.62 4.58 12.02
N GLU A 192 7.42 5.65 12.05
CA GLU A 192 7.89 6.33 10.84
C GLU A 192 8.86 5.44 10.07
N THR A 193 9.88 4.92 10.76
CA THR A 193 10.82 3.98 10.14
C THR A 193 10.10 2.71 9.67
N LEU A 194 9.18 2.17 10.48
CA LEU A 194 8.43 0.97 10.11
C LEU A 194 7.55 1.21 8.87
N TYR A 195 6.87 2.35 8.79
CA TYR A 195 6.08 2.72 7.61
C TYR A 195 6.94 2.79 6.34
N ARG A 196 8.07 3.51 6.42
CA ARG A 196 8.97 3.67 5.29
C ARG A 196 9.52 2.34 4.79
N THR A 197 10.09 1.53 5.69
CA THR A 197 10.67 0.23 5.34
C THR A 197 9.64 -0.76 4.79
N THR A 198 8.42 -0.76 5.36
CA THR A 198 7.33 -1.61 4.86
C THR A 198 6.92 -1.19 3.45
N ARG A 199 6.77 0.12 3.20
CA ARG A 199 6.41 0.65 1.89
C ARG A 199 7.48 0.38 0.83
N GLU A 200 8.75 0.54 1.18
CA GLU A 200 9.88 0.19 0.31
C GLU A 200 9.83 -1.30 -0.07
N SER A 201 9.61 -2.18 0.88
CA SER A 201 9.50 -3.63 0.64
C SER A 201 8.31 -3.99 -0.26
N GLU A 202 7.16 -3.31 -0.11
CA GLU A 202 5.99 -3.51 -0.99
C GLU A 202 6.27 -3.03 -2.42
N LEU A 203 6.98 -1.91 -2.60
CA LEU A 203 7.39 -1.42 -3.91
C LEU A 203 8.36 -2.39 -4.60
N GLU A 204 9.38 -2.87 -3.88
CA GLU A 204 10.31 -3.87 -4.39
C GLU A 204 9.60 -5.16 -4.82
N SER A 205 8.65 -5.63 -4.00
CA SER A 205 7.84 -6.81 -4.32
C SER A 205 6.99 -6.61 -5.57
N LYS A 206 6.41 -5.42 -5.73
CA LYS A 206 5.64 -5.05 -6.92
C LYS A 206 6.53 -5.02 -8.17
N GLU A 207 7.73 -4.46 -8.09
CA GLU A 207 8.69 -4.42 -9.19
C GLU A 207 9.12 -5.82 -9.61
N LEU A 208 9.40 -6.71 -8.65
CA LEU A 208 9.73 -8.12 -8.93
C LEU A 208 8.61 -8.82 -9.70
N LEU A 209 7.35 -8.60 -9.32
CA LEU A 209 6.22 -9.19 -10.03
C LEU A 209 6.05 -8.62 -11.44
N LEU A 210 6.27 -7.32 -11.64
CA LEU A 210 6.21 -6.69 -12.96
C LEU A 210 7.34 -7.18 -13.87
N GLU A 211 8.53 -7.38 -13.32
CA GLU A 211 9.67 -7.98 -14.03
C GLU A 211 9.38 -9.43 -14.41
N PHE A 212 8.84 -10.21 -13.47
CA PHE A 212 8.45 -11.59 -13.71
C PHE A 212 7.38 -11.69 -14.80
N GLU A 213 6.32 -10.88 -14.77
CA GLU A 213 5.27 -10.91 -15.78
C GLU A 213 5.79 -10.51 -17.16
N ARG A 214 6.75 -9.58 -17.25
CA ARG A 214 7.40 -9.24 -18.53
C ARG A 214 8.19 -10.41 -19.12
N ASN A 215 8.87 -11.18 -18.26
CA ASN A 215 9.69 -12.32 -18.69
C ASN A 215 8.85 -13.59 -18.94
N TYR A 216 7.72 -13.72 -18.24
CA TYR A 216 6.84 -14.88 -18.26
C TYR A 216 5.36 -14.45 -18.32
N PRO A 217 4.89 -13.93 -19.47
CA PRO A 217 3.52 -13.40 -19.59
C PRO A 217 2.44 -14.42 -19.24
N SER A 218 1.39 -13.96 -18.53
CA SER A 218 0.21 -14.76 -18.16
C SER A 218 0.49 -15.95 -17.23
N THR A 219 1.65 -15.98 -16.57
CA THR A 219 2.01 -17.04 -15.60
C THR A 219 1.77 -16.65 -14.15
N LEU A 220 1.56 -15.36 -13.85
CA LEU A 220 1.19 -14.88 -12.52
C LEU A 220 -0.22 -15.35 -12.13
N LYS A 221 -0.28 -16.09 -11.02
CA LYS A 221 -1.53 -16.55 -10.41
C LYS A 221 -1.49 -16.26 -8.91
N GLY A 222 -2.65 -16.07 -8.27
CA GLY A 222 -2.72 -15.81 -6.83
C GLY A 222 -1.92 -16.79 -5.98
N GLU A 223 -1.90 -18.05 -6.37
CA GLU A 223 -1.20 -19.15 -5.68
C GLU A 223 0.34 -19.09 -5.75
N ASN A 224 0.93 -18.46 -6.80
CA ASN A 224 2.38 -18.43 -6.99
C ASN A 224 3.04 -17.08 -6.68
N ILE A 225 2.28 -16.04 -6.43
CA ILE A 225 2.79 -14.68 -6.18
C ILE A 225 3.79 -14.67 -5.01
N ASN A 226 3.43 -15.27 -3.88
CA ASN A 226 4.28 -15.24 -2.68
C ASN A 226 5.61 -15.99 -2.89
N SER A 227 5.59 -17.12 -3.59
CA SER A 227 6.82 -17.88 -3.91
C SER A 227 7.74 -17.13 -4.87
N ILE A 228 7.17 -16.41 -5.85
CA ILE A 228 7.92 -15.55 -6.78
C ILE A 228 8.59 -14.40 -6.04
N ILE A 229 7.86 -13.70 -5.16
CA ILE A 229 8.40 -12.61 -4.33
C ILE A 229 9.56 -13.11 -3.47
N GLN A 230 9.37 -14.21 -2.73
CA GLN A 230 10.41 -14.79 -1.87
C GLN A 230 11.66 -15.17 -2.64
N SER A 231 11.50 -15.87 -3.77
CA SER A 231 12.62 -16.27 -4.62
C SER A 231 13.36 -15.06 -5.22
N GLY A 232 12.64 -14.02 -5.65
CA GLY A 232 13.22 -12.80 -6.18
C GLY A 232 13.98 -12.01 -5.12
N GLN A 233 13.44 -11.88 -3.91
CA GLN A 233 14.10 -11.22 -2.79
C GLN A 233 15.37 -11.96 -2.36
N LEU A 234 15.37 -13.29 -2.33
CA LEU A 234 16.56 -14.09 -2.02
C LEU A 234 17.67 -13.84 -3.04
N LYS A 235 17.37 -13.91 -4.34
CA LYS A 235 18.34 -13.64 -5.42
C LYS A 235 18.92 -12.23 -5.35
N ARG A 236 18.09 -11.20 -5.06
CA ARG A 236 18.58 -9.82 -4.90
C ARG A 236 19.51 -9.68 -3.71
N ARG A 237 19.23 -10.33 -2.57
CA ARG A 237 20.10 -10.34 -1.39
C ARG A 237 21.43 -11.05 -1.64
N GLU A 238 21.43 -12.16 -2.35
CA GLU A 238 22.64 -12.88 -2.75
C GLU A 238 23.48 -12.01 -3.69
N GLY A 239 22.91 -11.46 -4.75
CA GLY A 239 23.61 -10.56 -5.66
C GLY A 239 24.15 -9.29 -4.99
N GLN A 240 23.47 -8.75 -3.99
CA GLN A 240 23.97 -7.62 -3.19
C GLN A 240 25.17 -8.02 -2.31
N LYS A 241 25.14 -9.22 -1.70
CA LYS A 241 26.27 -9.76 -0.92
C LYS A 241 27.50 -9.96 -1.80
N ASP A 242 27.33 -10.55 -2.97
CA ASP A 242 28.41 -10.79 -3.92
C ASP A 242 29.01 -9.48 -4.42
N SER A 243 28.18 -8.48 -4.74
CA SER A 243 28.65 -7.14 -5.12
C SER A 243 29.39 -6.43 -3.98
N MET A 244 28.95 -6.60 -2.73
CA MET A 244 29.60 -6.01 -1.57
C MET A 244 30.94 -6.69 -1.26
N LEU A 245 31.02 -8.00 -1.39
CA LEU A 245 32.26 -8.76 -1.26
C LEU A 245 33.28 -8.36 -2.32
N ALA A 246 32.84 -8.25 -3.60
CA ALA A 246 33.71 -7.80 -4.69
C ALA A 246 34.27 -6.39 -4.46
N LYS A 247 33.45 -5.45 -3.94
CA LYS A 247 33.90 -4.09 -3.56
C LYS A 247 34.87 -4.10 -2.38
N LEU A 248 34.70 -4.98 -1.43
CA LEU A 248 35.61 -5.14 -0.29
C LEU A 248 36.96 -5.73 -0.71
N GLU A 249 36.95 -6.71 -1.61
CA GLU A 249 38.17 -7.28 -2.19
C GLU A 249 38.96 -6.27 -3.02
N GLU A 250 38.27 -5.46 -3.84
CA GLU A 250 38.88 -4.38 -4.60
C GLU A 250 39.51 -3.33 -3.68
N LYS A 251 38.81 -2.91 -2.61
CA LYS A 251 39.38 -2.02 -1.61
C LYS A 251 40.62 -2.60 -0.92
N LYS A 252 40.61 -3.89 -0.58
CA LYS A 252 41.77 -4.59 -0.01
C LYS A 252 42.96 -4.57 -0.97
N ARG A 253 42.73 -4.88 -2.26
CA ARG A 253 43.80 -4.82 -3.30
C ARG A 253 44.39 -3.43 -3.45
N ILE A 254 43.56 -2.37 -3.40
CA ILE A 254 44.05 -0.97 -3.46
C ILE A 254 44.95 -0.65 -2.26
N VAL A 255 44.51 -1.01 -1.04
CA VAL A 255 45.29 -0.79 0.21
C VAL A 255 46.60 -1.57 0.20
N GLU A 256 46.60 -2.81 -0.31
CA GLU A 256 47.83 -3.62 -0.42
C GLU A 256 48.82 -3.01 -1.46
N LYS A 257 48.36 -2.55 -2.61
CA LYS A 257 49.17 -1.85 -3.59
C LYS A 257 49.78 -0.54 -3.03
N THR A 258 49.00 0.20 -2.22
CA THR A 258 49.49 1.44 -1.60
C THR A 258 50.55 1.16 -0.51
N LYS A 259 50.48 0.01 0.15
CA LYS A 259 51.47 -0.42 1.16
C LYS A 259 52.79 -0.96 0.53
N GLN A 260 52.73 -1.42 -0.71
CA GLN A 260 53.92 -1.95 -1.43
C GLN A 260 54.70 -0.90 -2.20
N SER A 261 54.32 0.37 -2.15
CA SER A 261 55.10 1.50 -2.76
C SER A 261 55.45 2.56 -1.70
N PRO A 262 56.41 2.26 -0.78
CA PRO A 262 56.89 3.26 0.17
C PRO A 262 58.18 3.98 -0.28
N ASP A 263 58.76 3.67 -1.46
CA ASP A 263 60.05 4.22 -1.83
C ASP A 263 60.04 4.90 -3.20
N ALA A 264 59.62 6.15 -3.23
CA ALA A 264 60.03 7.09 -4.29
C ALA A 264 59.77 8.55 -3.87
N LEU A 265 60.39 9.02 -2.80
CA LEU A 265 60.60 10.49 -2.59
C LEU A 265 61.63 10.70 -1.47
N VAL A 266 62.87 10.24 -1.72
CA VAL A 266 64.06 10.83 -1.09
C VAL A 266 65.01 11.26 -2.22
N GLY A 267 64.73 12.41 -2.78
CA GLY A 267 65.62 13.12 -3.66
C GLY A 267 66.61 13.94 -2.81
N HIS A 268 67.88 13.53 -2.86
CA HIS A 268 68.99 14.31 -2.38
C HIS A 268 68.96 15.70 -3.01
N ASP A 269 69.03 16.72 -2.17
CA ASP A 269 69.66 17.96 -2.54
C ASP A 269 70.72 18.34 -1.48
N LYS A 270 71.98 18.00 -1.83
CA LYS A 270 73.16 18.59 -1.25
C LYS A 270 73.67 19.57 -2.29
N ASP A 271 73.59 20.84 -2.07
CA ASP A 271 74.60 21.72 -2.50
C ASP A 271 74.72 22.94 -1.56
N GLY A 272 75.83 22.96 -0.89
CA GLY A 272 76.29 24.09 -0.04
C GLY A 272 76.90 25.21 -0.84
N ARG A 273 76.63 26.40 -0.46
CA ARG A 273 77.60 27.56 -0.60
C ARG A 273 77.37 28.55 0.53
N LYS A 274 78.39 28.65 1.34
CA LYS A 274 78.78 29.86 2.12
C LYS A 274 79.55 30.83 1.18
N PRO A 275 79.97 31.97 1.58
CA PRO A 275 79.40 33.19 2.19
C PRO A 275 79.94 34.49 1.53
N ARG A 276 79.35 35.56 1.87
CA ARG A 276 80.11 36.78 2.33
C ARG A 276 79.11 37.83 2.79
#